data_863553c673370a33320250a7487f69c6
#
_entry.id   863553c673370a33320250a7487f69c6
#
_cell.length_a   1.000
_cell.length_b   1.000
_cell.length_c   1.000
_cell.angle_alpha   90.00
_cell.angle_beta   90.00
_cell.angle_gamma   90.00
#
_symmetry.space_group_name_H-M   'P 1'
#
loop_
_entity.id
_entity.type
_entity.pdbx_description
1 polymer ?
#
loop_
_entity_poly.entity_id
_entity_poly.type
_entity_poly.pdbx_seq_one_letter_code
_entity_poly.pdbx_strand_id
1 'polypeptide(L)'
;VIGPSGSGKSTFLRCINCLEDPTGGSIYFEGKDLADMKVDINISRRHIGMVFQSFNLFNNKTVLENIMLAPLYVAFSDRKKALRHNLFSKNKLPVADKAKIRTDIKANAERLLARIGLADKADCYPSTLSGGQKQRIAIVRALAMNPKMILFDEPTSALDPEMVGEVLDLIKQVAAEGMTMVIVTHEMAFAREVANRILFMDNGKILESGTPDDIFNHPKNKRLQEFLSKVI
;
A
#
# COMPACT_ATOMS: atom_id res chain seq x y z
N VAL A 1 9.93 -8.19 2.57
CA VAL A 1 11.24 -7.71 3.03
C VAL A 1 11.32 -7.95 4.53
N ILE A 2 12.34 -8.67 4.98
CA ILE A 2 12.60 -9.01 6.38
C ILE A 2 14.00 -8.53 6.81
N GLY A 3 14.23 -8.43 8.12
CA GLY A 3 15.52 -8.05 8.69
C GLY A 3 15.37 -7.33 10.04
N PRO A 4 16.47 -7.08 10.75
CA PRO A 4 16.44 -6.42 12.07
C PRO A 4 15.90 -5.00 11.99
N SER A 5 15.44 -4.47 13.15
CA SER A 5 15.04 -3.07 13.26
C SER A 5 16.22 -2.16 12.92
N GLY A 6 15.94 -1.04 12.23
CA GLY A 6 16.98 -0.11 11.78
C GLY A 6 17.80 -0.55 10.55
N SER A 7 17.48 -1.69 9.92
CA SER A 7 18.21 -2.17 8.73
C SER A 7 17.90 -1.41 7.44
N GLY A 8 17.00 -0.42 7.45
CA GLY A 8 16.66 0.41 6.29
C GLY A 8 15.44 -0.07 5.48
N LYS A 9 14.67 -1.06 5.95
CA LYS A 9 13.50 -1.63 5.23
C LYS A 9 12.45 -0.59 4.86
N SER A 10 12.04 0.25 5.83
CA SER A 10 11.05 1.29 5.59
C SER A 10 11.56 2.38 4.65
N THR A 11 12.83 2.77 4.76
CA THR A 11 13.48 3.70 3.83
C THR A 11 13.49 3.13 2.42
N PHE A 12 13.91 1.86 2.26
CA PHE A 12 13.85 1.16 0.97
C PHE A 12 12.44 1.16 0.38
N LEU A 13 11.42 0.84 1.20
CA LEU A 13 10.03 0.84 0.76
C LEU A 13 9.56 2.23 0.31
N ARG A 14 9.92 3.27 1.06
CA ARG A 14 9.56 4.66 0.75
C ARG A 14 10.29 5.20 -0.48
N CYS A 15 11.50 4.73 -0.76
CA CYS A 15 12.18 5.02 -2.02
C CYS A 15 11.43 4.44 -3.22
N ILE A 16 10.84 3.24 -3.13
CA ILE A 16 10.05 2.65 -4.24
C ILE A 16 8.91 3.56 -4.68
N ASN A 17 8.29 4.29 -3.73
CA ASN A 17 7.23 5.27 -4.01
C ASN A 17 7.77 6.72 -4.10
N CYS A 18 9.10 6.89 -4.08
CA CYS A 18 9.81 8.17 -4.03
C CYS A 18 9.22 9.13 -2.98
N LEU A 19 8.75 8.62 -1.83
CA LEU A 19 8.48 9.42 -0.64
C LEU A 19 9.78 9.88 0.02
N GLU A 20 10.84 9.09 -0.19
CA GLU A 20 12.23 9.46 0.08
C GLU A 20 12.98 9.35 -1.25
N ASP A 21 13.71 10.40 -1.61
CA ASP A 21 14.44 10.43 -2.88
C ASP A 21 15.66 9.51 -2.80
N PRO A 22 15.84 8.58 -3.76
CA PRO A 22 17.06 7.77 -3.83
C PRO A 22 18.27 8.66 -4.15
N THR A 23 19.39 8.43 -3.49
CA THR A 23 20.63 9.15 -3.76
C THR A 23 21.30 8.73 -5.08
N GLY A 24 20.85 7.64 -5.68
CA GLY A 24 21.33 7.14 -6.98
C GLY A 24 20.61 5.87 -7.39
N GLY A 25 20.84 5.44 -8.63
CA GLY A 25 20.15 4.30 -9.23
C GLY A 25 18.84 4.69 -9.91
N SER A 26 18.08 3.67 -10.32
CA SER A 26 16.81 3.83 -11.05
C SER A 26 15.72 2.98 -10.43
N ILE A 27 14.48 3.46 -10.46
CA ILE A 27 13.30 2.76 -9.96
C ILE A 27 12.28 2.67 -11.08
N TYR A 28 12.18 1.50 -11.70
CA TYR A 28 11.28 1.30 -12.83
C TYR A 28 9.90 0.83 -12.37
N PHE A 29 8.87 1.62 -12.69
CA PHE A 29 7.47 1.25 -12.53
C PHE A 29 6.74 1.45 -13.88
N GLU A 30 6.15 0.39 -14.42
CA GLU A 30 5.49 0.39 -15.73
C GLU A 30 6.39 0.97 -16.85
N GLY A 31 7.68 0.62 -16.84
CA GLY A 31 8.65 1.06 -17.84
C GLY A 31 9.11 2.52 -17.69
N LYS A 32 8.67 3.23 -16.64
CA LYS A 32 9.11 4.60 -16.34
C LYS A 32 10.06 4.58 -15.16
N ASP A 33 11.18 5.30 -15.27
CA ASP A 33 12.08 5.51 -14.15
C ASP A 33 11.49 6.60 -13.23
N LEU A 34 11.06 6.21 -12.04
CA LEU A 34 10.47 7.13 -11.06
C LEU A 34 11.50 8.09 -10.45
N ALA A 35 12.79 7.76 -10.52
CA ALA A 35 13.87 8.62 -10.06
C ALA A 35 14.23 9.72 -11.09
N ASP A 36 13.75 9.64 -12.32
CA ASP A 36 13.95 10.71 -13.32
C ASP A 36 13.07 11.91 -12.99
N MET A 37 13.67 13.06 -12.73
CA MET A 37 12.98 14.34 -12.45
C MET A 37 12.01 14.80 -13.56
N LYS A 38 12.11 14.25 -14.76
CA LYS A 38 11.18 14.53 -15.87
C LYS A 38 9.86 13.78 -15.76
N VAL A 39 9.78 12.74 -14.91
CA VAL A 39 8.58 11.94 -14.69
C VAL A 39 7.68 12.62 -13.66
N ASP A 40 6.41 12.87 -14.02
CA ASP A 40 5.41 13.31 -13.04
C ASP A 40 5.05 12.12 -12.13
N ILE A 41 5.76 12.05 -11.00
CA ILE A 41 5.60 10.99 -10.01
C ILE A 41 4.18 10.90 -9.44
N ASN A 42 3.42 12.03 -9.42
CA ASN A 42 2.06 12.03 -8.90
C ASN A 42 1.13 11.18 -9.77
N ILE A 43 1.43 11.05 -11.06
CA ILE A 43 0.70 10.14 -11.96
C ILE A 43 0.99 8.69 -11.57
N SER A 44 2.24 8.33 -11.36
CA SER A 44 2.65 6.96 -10.98
C SER A 44 2.12 6.59 -9.58
N ARG A 45 2.18 7.50 -8.61
CA ARG A 45 1.64 7.30 -7.25
C ARG A 45 0.15 7.01 -7.20
N ARG A 46 -0.64 7.40 -8.22
CA ARG A 46 -2.06 7.00 -8.31
C ARG A 46 -2.25 5.50 -8.42
N HIS A 47 -1.24 4.81 -8.96
CA HIS A 47 -1.23 3.37 -9.20
C HIS A 47 -0.42 2.59 -8.17
N ILE A 48 0.18 3.27 -7.20
CA ILE A 48 0.95 2.67 -6.11
C ILE A 48 0.25 2.99 -4.80
N GLY A 49 -0.45 2.01 -4.22
CA GLY A 49 -1.01 2.13 -2.89
C GLY A 49 0.09 2.07 -1.83
N MET A 50 -0.11 2.75 -0.70
CA MET A 50 0.78 2.63 0.45
C MET A 50 -0.01 2.54 1.75
N VAL A 51 0.35 1.54 2.55
CA VAL A 51 -0.19 1.29 3.89
C VAL A 51 0.96 1.43 4.87
N PHE A 52 0.83 2.35 5.81
CA PHE A 52 1.86 2.70 6.79
C PHE A 52 1.68 1.92 8.09
N GLN A 53 2.71 1.89 8.89
CA GLN A 53 2.71 1.36 10.26
C GLN A 53 1.67 2.07 11.15
N SER A 54 1.63 3.40 11.12
CA SER A 54 0.55 4.18 11.71
C SER A 54 -0.52 4.40 10.65
N PHE A 55 -1.75 4.10 10.96
CA PHE A 55 -2.91 4.02 10.06
C PHE A 55 -3.09 5.24 9.14
N ASN A 56 -2.62 6.43 9.56
CA ASN A 56 -2.66 7.70 8.82
C ASN A 56 -4.05 8.06 8.28
N LEU A 57 -5.09 7.75 9.06
CA LEU A 57 -6.45 8.17 8.75
C LEU A 57 -6.65 9.64 9.15
N PHE A 58 -7.42 10.37 8.36
CA PHE A 58 -7.80 11.75 8.67
C PHE A 58 -8.85 11.76 9.78
N ASN A 59 -8.45 12.20 10.98
CA ASN A 59 -9.31 12.17 12.16
C ASN A 59 -10.55 13.07 12.07
N ASN A 60 -10.50 14.10 11.22
CA ASN A 60 -11.60 15.03 10.95
C ASN A 60 -12.54 14.58 9.82
N LYS A 61 -12.40 13.34 9.37
CA LYS A 61 -13.22 12.73 8.31
C LYS A 61 -13.78 11.40 8.79
N THR A 62 -14.99 11.07 8.32
CA THR A 62 -15.56 9.75 8.55
C THR A 62 -14.75 8.67 7.83
N VAL A 63 -15.02 7.41 8.15
CA VAL A 63 -14.42 6.25 7.47
C VAL A 63 -14.68 6.31 5.97
N LEU A 64 -15.91 6.52 5.58
CA LEU A 64 -16.30 6.61 4.16
C LEU A 64 -15.59 7.75 3.46
N GLU A 65 -15.52 8.94 4.10
CA GLU A 65 -14.81 10.09 3.55
C GLU A 65 -13.31 9.86 3.42
N ASN A 66 -12.67 9.12 4.35
CA ASN A 66 -11.28 8.72 4.26
C ASN A 66 -11.02 7.87 3.02
N ILE A 67 -11.87 6.89 2.73
CA ILE A 67 -11.75 6.01 1.58
C ILE A 67 -11.99 6.75 0.26
N MET A 68 -12.99 7.63 0.23
CA MET A 68 -13.39 8.37 -0.98
C MET A 68 -12.45 9.52 -1.34
N LEU A 69 -11.63 10.03 -0.41
CA LEU A 69 -10.89 11.28 -0.56
C LEU A 69 -9.98 11.29 -1.79
N ALA A 70 -9.09 10.31 -1.90
CA ALA A 70 -8.13 10.25 -3.00
C ALA A 70 -8.81 9.94 -4.35
N PRO A 71 -9.72 8.98 -4.47
CA PRO A 71 -10.47 8.75 -5.71
C PRO A 71 -11.22 9.99 -6.20
N LEU A 72 -11.90 10.72 -5.31
CA LEU A 72 -12.61 11.95 -5.66
C LEU A 72 -11.65 13.04 -6.15
N TYR A 73 -10.54 13.23 -5.43
CA TYR A 73 -9.54 14.22 -5.81
C TYR A 73 -8.98 13.97 -7.22
N VAL A 74 -8.61 12.72 -7.51
CA VAL A 74 -8.09 12.32 -8.83
C VAL A 74 -9.14 12.51 -9.91
N ALA A 75 -10.36 11.97 -9.72
CA ALA A 75 -11.43 12.05 -10.71
C ALA A 75 -11.84 13.50 -11.02
N PHE A 76 -11.91 14.37 -10.01
CA PHE A 76 -12.22 15.78 -10.22
C PHE A 76 -11.07 16.55 -10.87
N SER A 77 -9.82 16.21 -10.56
CA SER A 77 -8.65 16.77 -11.22
C SER A 77 -8.64 16.44 -12.71
N ASP A 78 -8.88 15.16 -13.05
CA ASP A 78 -8.91 14.69 -14.43
C ASP A 78 -10.10 15.30 -15.20
N ARG A 79 -11.27 15.39 -14.57
CA ARG A 79 -12.42 16.12 -15.12
C ARG A 79 -12.07 17.59 -15.43
N LYS A 80 -11.37 18.29 -14.53
CA LYS A 80 -10.94 19.67 -14.73
C LYS A 80 -9.95 19.80 -15.89
N LYS A 81 -9.01 18.85 -16.03
CA LYS A 81 -8.09 18.79 -17.16
C LYS A 81 -8.82 18.57 -18.47
N ALA A 82 -9.79 17.64 -18.52
CA ALA A 82 -10.60 17.39 -19.72
C ALA A 82 -11.43 18.61 -20.13
N LEU A 83 -12.05 19.32 -19.18
CA LEU A 83 -12.77 20.57 -19.46
C LEU A 83 -11.87 21.63 -20.05
N ARG A 84 -10.66 21.84 -19.48
CA ARG A 84 -9.69 22.82 -20.02
C ARG A 84 -9.23 22.44 -21.42
N HIS A 85 -8.90 21.15 -21.66
CA HIS A 85 -8.56 20.66 -22.98
C HIS A 85 -9.68 20.95 -23.99
N ASN A 86 -10.94 20.73 -23.59
CA ASN A 86 -12.10 20.94 -24.45
C ASN A 86 -12.36 22.43 -24.81
N LEU A 87 -11.80 23.38 -24.07
CA LEU A 87 -11.88 24.80 -24.42
C LEU A 87 -11.02 25.17 -25.66
N PHE A 88 -9.86 24.49 -25.81
CA PHE A 88 -8.87 24.85 -26.80
C PHE A 88 -8.67 23.81 -27.91
N SER A 89 -9.21 22.58 -27.74
CA SER A 89 -9.04 21.49 -28.70
C SER A 89 -10.30 21.21 -29.52
N LYS A 90 -10.10 20.88 -30.81
CA LYS A 90 -11.19 20.41 -31.68
C LYS A 90 -11.60 18.95 -31.30
N ASN A 91 -10.64 18.16 -30.83
CA ASN A 91 -10.90 16.79 -30.36
C ASN A 91 -11.35 16.82 -28.89
N LYS A 92 -12.66 16.73 -28.68
CA LYS A 92 -13.25 16.79 -27.32
C LYS A 92 -13.02 15.49 -26.58
N LEU A 93 -12.56 15.59 -25.32
CA LEU A 93 -12.48 14.49 -24.38
C LEU A 93 -13.83 14.30 -23.65
N PRO A 94 -14.20 13.07 -23.32
CA PRO A 94 -15.40 12.82 -22.52
C PRO A 94 -15.27 13.45 -21.14
N VAL A 95 -16.32 14.13 -20.69
CA VAL A 95 -16.37 14.77 -19.37
C VAL A 95 -17.46 14.09 -18.55
N ALA A 96 -17.05 13.28 -17.59
CA ALA A 96 -17.99 12.60 -16.71
C ALA A 96 -18.77 13.60 -15.83
N ASP A 97 -20.02 13.30 -15.55
CA ASP A 97 -20.84 14.09 -14.63
C ASP A 97 -20.31 14.00 -13.18
N LYS A 98 -20.35 15.14 -12.45
CA LYS A 98 -19.87 15.18 -11.06
C LYS A 98 -20.68 14.30 -10.11
N ALA A 99 -21.99 14.26 -10.29
CA ALA A 99 -22.87 13.47 -9.44
C ALA A 99 -22.58 11.98 -9.66
N LYS A 100 -22.46 11.56 -10.92
CA LYS A 100 -22.09 10.18 -11.29
C LYS A 100 -20.75 9.77 -10.70
N ILE A 101 -19.69 10.61 -10.87
CA ILE A 101 -18.36 10.34 -10.28
C ILE A 101 -18.49 10.08 -8.77
N ARG A 102 -19.24 10.92 -8.05
CA ARG A 102 -19.41 10.78 -6.61
C ARG A 102 -20.17 9.51 -6.22
N THR A 103 -21.24 9.19 -6.96
CA THR A 103 -22.05 7.99 -6.75
C THR A 103 -21.21 6.72 -6.97
N ASP A 104 -20.48 6.65 -8.09
CA ASP A 104 -19.66 5.47 -8.42
C ASP A 104 -18.53 5.24 -7.38
N ILE A 105 -17.87 6.32 -6.96
CA ILE A 105 -16.80 6.23 -5.94
C ILE A 105 -17.39 5.83 -4.57
N LYS A 106 -18.56 6.38 -4.21
CA LYS A 106 -19.23 6.00 -2.97
C LYS A 106 -19.61 4.53 -2.96
N ALA A 107 -20.24 4.05 -4.01
CA ALA A 107 -20.64 2.65 -4.15
C ALA A 107 -19.41 1.70 -4.05
N ASN A 108 -18.28 2.06 -4.68
CA ASN A 108 -17.06 1.28 -4.55
C ASN A 108 -16.51 1.30 -3.10
N ALA A 109 -16.51 2.44 -2.43
CA ALA A 109 -16.05 2.55 -1.04
C ALA A 109 -16.93 1.73 -0.09
N GLU A 110 -18.26 1.77 -0.25
CA GLU A 110 -19.21 0.98 0.53
C GLU A 110 -19.01 -0.54 0.29
N ARG A 111 -18.80 -0.96 -0.97
CA ARG A 111 -18.49 -2.34 -1.30
C ARG A 111 -17.19 -2.83 -0.63
N LEU A 112 -16.15 -2.00 -0.63
CA LEU A 112 -14.89 -2.32 0.03
C LEU A 112 -15.03 -2.37 1.55
N LEU A 113 -15.83 -1.50 2.16
CA LEU A 113 -16.16 -1.56 3.59
C LEU A 113 -16.93 -2.83 3.96
N ALA A 114 -17.89 -3.22 3.14
CA ALA A 114 -18.64 -4.47 3.34
C ALA A 114 -17.72 -5.69 3.26
N ARG A 115 -16.76 -5.69 2.34
CA ARG A 115 -15.76 -6.76 2.19
C ARG A 115 -14.97 -7.02 3.47
N ILE A 116 -14.67 -5.99 4.26
CA ILE A 116 -13.92 -6.11 5.53
C ILE A 116 -14.82 -6.17 6.77
N GLY A 117 -16.14 -6.32 6.58
CA GLY A 117 -17.11 -6.42 7.68
C GLY A 117 -17.32 -5.14 8.47
N LEU A 118 -17.05 -3.97 7.89
CA LEU A 118 -17.13 -2.66 8.56
C LEU A 118 -18.13 -1.70 7.89
N ALA A 119 -19.14 -2.21 7.19
CA ALA A 119 -20.15 -1.40 6.52
C ALA A 119 -20.90 -0.47 7.50
N ASP A 120 -21.16 -0.93 8.73
CA ASP A 120 -21.81 -0.19 9.81
C ASP A 120 -20.97 0.97 10.36
N LYS A 121 -19.68 1.01 10.04
CA LYS A 121 -18.73 2.05 10.48
C LYS A 121 -18.52 3.18 9.47
N ALA A 122 -19.25 3.19 8.35
CA ALA A 122 -19.06 4.17 7.27
C ALA A 122 -19.06 5.63 7.76
N ASP A 123 -19.99 5.97 8.65
CA ASP A 123 -20.17 7.32 9.19
C ASP A 123 -19.41 7.57 10.52
N CYS A 124 -18.69 6.57 11.03
CA CYS A 124 -17.88 6.70 12.24
C CYS A 124 -16.59 7.49 11.96
N TYR A 125 -16.06 8.12 13.00
CA TYR A 125 -14.74 8.76 12.95
C TYR A 125 -13.62 7.81 13.42
N PRO A 126 -12.38 7.97 12.94
CA PRO A 126 -11.26 7.09 13.31
C PRO A 126 -11.02 6.98 14.82
N SER A 127 -11.32 8.01 15.59
CA SER A 127 -11.15 8.02 17.05
C SER A 127 -11.97 6.95 17.78
N THR A 128 -13.07 6.48 17.18
CA THR A 128 -13.99 5.49 17.78
C THR A 128 -13.68 4.05 17.40
N LEU A 129 -12.62 3.82 16.61
CA LEU A 129 -12.28 2.53 16.03
C LEU A 129 -11.10 1.87 16.76
N SER A 130 -11.08 0.53 16.81
CA SER A 130 -9.92 -0.24 17.26
C SER A 130 -8.74 -0.11 16.29
N GLY A 131 -7.54 -0.48 16.74
CA GLY A 131 -6.32 -0.49 15.91
C GLY A 131 -6.48 -1.35 14.65
N GLY A 132 -6.98 -2.58 14.82
CA GLY A 132 -7.23 -3.49 13.69
C GLY A 132 -8.27 -2.97 12.70
N GLN A 133 -9.35 -2.32 13.18
CA GLN A 133 -10.33 -1.66 12.31
C GLN A 133 -9.69 -0.52 11.51
N LYS A 134 -8.90 0.34 12.17
CA LYS A 134 -8.18 1.44 11.50
C LYS A 134 -7.25 0.91 10.42
N GLN A 135 -6.53 -0.16 10.69
CA GLN A 135 -5.58 -0.74 9.72
C GLN A 135 -6.31 -1.36 8.53
N ARG A 136 -7.38 -2.12 8.76
CA ARG A 136 -8.20 -2.65 7.65
C ARG A 136 -8.79 -1.54 6.79
N ILE A 137 -9.22 -0.44 7.38
CA ILE A 137 -9.70 0.75 6.65
C ILE A 137 -8.55 1.41 5.88
N ALA A 138 -7.34 1.49 6.42
CA ALA A 138 -6.17 2.02 5.70
C ALA A 138 -5.81 1.16 4.46
N ILE A 139 -5.94 -0.16 4.56
CA ILE A 139 -5.79 -1.09 3.42
C ILE A 139 -6.88 -0.83 2.37
N VAL A 140 -8.13 -0.76 2.79
CA VAL A 140 -9.28 -0.48 1.90
C VAL A 140 -9.14 0.88 1.22
N ARG A 141 -8.67 1.90 1.93
CA ARG A 141 -8.37 3.22 1.36
C ARG A 141 -7.33 3.13 0.23
N ALA A 142 -6.30 2.31 0.40
CA ALA A 142 -5.31 2.08 -0.66
C ALA A 142 -5.94 1.33 -1.85
N LEU A 143 -6.74 0.31 -1.61
CA LEU A 143 -7.46 -0.46 -2.63
C LEU A 143 -8.49 0.37 -3.41
N ALA A 144 -9.08 1.40 -2.79
CA ALA A 144 -10.10 2.26 -3.41
C ALA A 144 -9.57 3.04 -4.63
N MET A 145 -8.26 3.21 -4.74
CA MET A 145 -7.58 3.81 -5.90
C MET A 145 -7.42 2.84 -7.07
N ASN A 146 -7.81 1.57 -6.92
CA ASN A 146 -7.55 0.50 -7.88
C ASN A 146 -6.06 0.46 -8.30
N PRO A 147 -5.14 0.30 -7.33
CA PRO A 147 -3.71 0.37 -7.59
C PRO A 147 -3.21 -0.85 -8.35
N LYS A 148 -2.07 -0.71 -9.03
CA LYS A 148 -1.36 -1.83 -9.67
C LYS A 148 -0.40 -2.54 -8.72
N MET A 149 0.04 -1.85 -7.66
CA MET A 149 0.80 -2.45 -6.58
C MET A 149 0.50 -1.74 -5.25
N ILE A 150 0.71 -2.46 -4.15
CA ILE A 150 0.59 -1.91 -2.79
C ILE A 150 1.87 -2.16 -2.02
N LEU A 151 2.34 -1.11 -1.34
CA LEU A 151 3.46 -1.14 -0.42
C LEU A 151 2.94 -1.18 1.02
N PHE A 152 3.42 -2.14 1.82
CA PHE A 152 3.05 -2.28 3.22
C PHE A 152 4.28 -2.06 4.10
N ASP A 153 4.26 -1.02 4.92
CA ASP A 153 5.33 -0.71 5.88
C ASP A 153 4.90 -1.17 7.27
N GLU A 154 5.30 -2.38 7.65
CA GLU A 154 5.01 -3.02 8.94
C GLU A 154 3.52 -2.92 9.36
N PRO A 155 2.59 -3.49 8.58
CA PRO A 155 1.16 -3.24 8.72
C PRO A 155 0.54 -3.72 10.04
N THR A 156 1.27 -4.51 10.84
CA THR A 156 0.78 -5.10 12.10
C THR A 156 1.50 -4.56 13.34
N SER A 157 2.60 -3.81 13.19
CA SER A 157 3.47 -3.44 14.32
C SER A 157 2.83 -2.49 15.34
N ALA A 158 1.77 -1.75 14.97
CA ALA A 158 1.03 -0.85 15.84
C ALA A 158 -0.27 -1.49 16.39
N LEU A 159 -0.41 -2.82 16.29
CA LEU A 159 -1.62 -3.55 16.67
C LEU A 159 -1.40 -4.41 17.91
N ASP A 160 -2.46 -4.57 18.68
CA ASP A 160 -2.52 -5.59 19.71
C ASP A 160 -2.49 -6.99 19.07
N PRO A 161 -1.86 -8.01 19.70
CA PRO A 161 -1.72 -9.35 19.14
C PRO A 161 -3.04 -9.98 18.66
N GLU A 162 -4.14 -9.71 19.36
CA GLU A 162 -5.48 -10.21 19.02
C GLU A 162 -6.00 -9.69 17.68
N MET A 163 -5.52 -8.52 17.25
CA MET A 163 -5.96 -7.85 16.01
C MET A 163 -5.08 -8.18 14.79
N VAL A 164 -3.90 -8.76 15.01
CA VAL A 164 -2.91 -9.05 13.95
C VAL A 164 -3.49 -10.03 12.92
N GLY A 165 -4.14 -11.09 13.37
CA GLY A 165 -4.69 -12.14 12.50
C GLY A 165 -5.62 -11.60 11.43
N GLU A 166 -6.61 -10.77 11.82
CA GLU A 166 -7.59 -10.20 10.89
C GLU A 166 -6.96 -9.33 9.78
N VAL A 167 -5.88 -8.60 10.12
CA VAL A 167 -5.17 -7.75 9.15
C VAL A 167 -4.33 -8.60 8.22
N LEU A 168 -3.63 -9.62 8.72
CA LEU A 168 -2.85 -10.55 7.90
C LEU A 168 -3.75 -11.34 6.95
N ASP A 169 -4.91 -11.80 7.40
CA ASP A 169 -5.87 -12.53 6.57
C ASP A 169 -6.43 -11.65 5.44
N LEU A 170 -6.68 -10.36 5.70
CA LEU A 170 -7.06 -9.43 4.64
C LEU A 170 -5.93 -9.28 3.61
N ILE A 171 -4.66 -9.17 4.04
CA ILE A 171 -3.53 -9.07 3.12
C ILE A 171 -3.37 -10.36 2.31
N LYS A 172 -3.56 -11.55 2.91
CA LYS A 172 -3.57 -12.85 2.22
C LYS A 172 -4.65 -12.89 1.12
N GLN A 173 -5.85 -12.41 1.42
CA GLN A 173 -6.92 -12.34 0.41
C GLN A 173 -6.54 -11.44 -0.76
N VAL A 174 -5.94 -10.28 -0.50
CA VAL A 174 -5.48 -9.37 -1.54
C VAL A 174 -4.35 -10.00 -2.36
N ALA A 175 -3.45 -10.78 -1.73
CA ALA A 175 -2.41 -11.56 -2.41
C ALA A 175 -3.01 -12.61 -3.36
N ALA A 176 -4.00 -13.36 -2.88
CA ALA A 176 -4.67 -14.41 -3.64
C ALA A 176 -5.42 -13.87 -4.88
N GLU A 177 -5.82 -12.60 -4.86
CA GLU A 177 -6.41 -11.91 -6.02
C GLU A 177 -5.36 -11.47 -7.07
N GLY A 178 -4.08 -11.77 -6.86
CA GLY A 178 -3.00 -11.47 -7.80
C GLY A 178 -2.46 -10.04 -7.68
N MET A 179 -2.74 -9.32 -6.59
CA MET A 179 -2.19 -8.00 -6.36
C MET A 179 -0.67 -8.05 -6.17
N THR A 180 0.06 -7.23 -6.93
CA THR A 180 1.50 -7.04 -6.70
C THR A 180 1.71 -6.29 -5.40
N MET A 181 2.54 -6.85 -4.50
CA MET A 181 2.78 -6.23 -3.19
C MET A 181 4.26 -6.30 -2.81
N VAL A 182 4.72 -5.24 -2.11
CA VAL A 182 5.99 -5.27 -1.38
C VAL A 182 5.65 -5.04 0.09
N ILE A 183 5.98 -6.01 0.93
CA ILE A 183 5.60 -6.01 2.35
C ILE A 183 6.86 -6.03 3.20
N VAL A 184 7.04 -5.02 4.05
CA VAL A 184 7.98 -5.04 5.16
C VAL A 184 7.24 -5.61 6.37
N THR A 185 7.75 -6.70 6.95
CA THR A 185 7.08 -7.36 8.08
C THR A 185 8.07 -8.03 9.02
N HIS A 186 7.67 -8.16 10.28
CA HIS A 186 8.30 -8.99 11.29
C HIS A 186 7.55 -10.32 11.53
N GLU A 187 6.45 -10.55 10.81
CA GLU A 187 5.65 -11.77 10.89
C GLU A 187 6.25 -12.87 9.98
N MET A 188 7.16 -13.69 10.52
CA MET A 188 7.91 -14.66 9.71
C MET A 188 7.03 -15.77 9.14
N ALA A 189 6.05 -16.25 9.91
CA ALA A 189 5.10 -17.24 9.45
C ALA A 189 4.27 -16.72 8.27
N PHE A 190 3.79 -15.49 8.36
CA PHE A 190 3.07 -14.82 7.27
C PHE A 190 3.96 -14.62 6.04
N ALA A 191 5.21 -14.16 6.23
CA ALA A 191 6.15 -13.99 5.11
C ALA A 191 6.43 -15.31 4.39
N ARG A 192 6.54 -16.43 5.13
CA ARG A 192 6.74 -17.78 4.58
C ARG A 192 5.55 -18.24 3.73
N GLU A 193 4.33 -17.91 4.17
CA GLU A 193 3.09 -18.36 3.53
C GLU A 193 2.75 -17.55 2.26
N VAL A 194 2.93 -16.24 2.30
CA VAL A 194 2.39 -15.32 1.28
C VAL A 194 3.42 -14.91 0.23
N ALA A 195 4.71 -14.88 0.58
CA ALA A 195 5.71 -14.32 -0.32
C ALA A 195 6.09 -15.30 -1.44
N ASN A 196 6.21 -14.76 -2.66
CA ASN A 196 6.87 -15.46 -3.77
C ASN A 196 8.39 -15.29 -3.72
N ARG A 197 8.84 -14.16 -3.16
CA ARG A 197 10.25 -13.81 -3.01
C ARG A 197 10.47 -13.05 -1.71
N ILE A 198 11.54 -13.35 -1.01
CA ILE A 198 11.94 -12.67 0.21
C ILE A 198 13.28 -11.97 0.00
N LEU A 199 13.39 -10.75 0.52
CA LEU A 199 14.61 -9.98 0.59
C LEU A 199 14.99 -9.85 2.06
N PHE A 200 16.19 -10.32 2.43
CA PHE A 200 16.76 -10.10 3.76
C PHE A 200 17.67 -8.87 3.71
N MET A 201 17.34 -7.87 4.51
CA MET A 201 18.08 -6.61 4.63
C MET A 201 18.75 -6.48 5.99
N ASP A 202 20.03 -6.08 5.99
CA ASP A 202 20.75 -5.65 7.18
C ASP A 202 21.75 -4.54 6.82
N ASN A 203 21.93 -3.55 7.72
CA ASN A 203 22.82 -2.40 7.53
C ASN A 203 22.66 -1.70 6.16
N GLY A 204 21.44 -1.49 5.71
CA GLY A 204 21.09 -0.79 4.46
C GLY A 204 21.38 -1.59 3.19
N LYS A 205 21.67 -2.91 3.29
CA LYS A 205 21.99 -3.77 2.15
C LYS A 205 21.09 -4.98 2.08
N ILE A 206 20.72 -5.40 0.88
CA ILE A 206 20.11 -6.72 0.66
C ILE A 206 21.23 -7.74 0.69
N LEU A 207 21.28 -8.54 1.77
CA LEU A 207 22.34 -9.54 1.96
C LEU A 207 22.00 -10.89 1.32
N GLU A 208 20.70 -11.21 1.24
CA GLU A 208 20.22 -12.44 0.59
C GLU A 208 18.84 -12.22 0.02
N SER A 209 18.53 -12.90 -1.09
CA SER A 209 17.18 -12.95 -1.66
C SER A 209 16.92 -14.30 -2.29
N GLY A 210 15.70 -14.80 -2.12
CA GLY A 210 15.29 -16.11 -2.64
C GLY A 210 13.81 -16.38 -2.42
N THR A 211 13.40 -17.60 -2.71
CA THR A 211 12.07 -18.11 -2.34
C THR A 211 11.96 -18.22 -0.81
N PRO A 212 10.74 -18.35 -0.25
CA PRO A 212 10.60 -18.66 1.18
C PRO A 212 11.40 -19.89 1.63
N ASP A 213 11.47 -20.92 0.81
CA ASP A 213 12.26 -22.12 1.10
C ASP A 213 13.76 -21.84 1.18
N ASP A 214 14.30 -21.09 0.22
CA ASP A 214 15.72 -20.69 0.23
C ASP A 214 16.08 -19.91 1.49
N ILE A 215 15.22 -18.97 1.88
CA ILE A 215 15.51 -18.04 2.99
C ILE A 215 15.30 -18.67 4.36
N PHE A 216 14.25 -19.47 4.54
CA PHE A 216 13.90 -20.01 5.85
C PHE A 216 14.49 -21.39 6.13
N ASN A 217 14.66 -22.23 5.10
CA ASN A 217 15.13 -23.60 5.27
C ASN A 217 16.59 -23.78 4.82
N HIS A 218 17.05 -22.98 3.86
CA HIS A 218 18.39 -23.11 3.27
C HIS A 218 19.17 -21.79 3.24
N PRO A 219 19.21 -21.00 4.36
CA PRO A 219 19.89 -19.71 4.38
C PRO A 219 21.40 -19.86 4.18
N LYS A 220 21.95 -19.13 3.23
CA LYS A 220 23.39 -19.15 2.86
C LYS A 220 24.19 -18.11 3.64
N ASN A 221 23.60 -16.94 3.90
CA ASN A 221 24.26 -15.85 4.58
C ASN A 221 24.29 -16.09 6.11
N LYS A 222 25.46 -16.06 6.72
CA LYS A 222 25.63 -16.26 8.17
C LYS A 222 24.79 -15.28 9.00
N ARG A 223 24.70 -14.05 8.58
CA ARG A 223 23.93 -13.01 9.27
C ARG A 223 22.42 -13.30 9.23
N LEU A 224 21.93 -13.86 8.11
CA LEU A 224 20.56 -14.33 8.00
C LEU A 224 20.31 -15.52 8.96
N GLN A 225 21.23 -16.49 9.02
CA GLN A 225 21.14 -17.63 9.96
C GLN A 225 21.05 -17.15 11.41
N GLU A 226 21.91 -16.19 11.82
CA GLU A 226 21.88 -15.58 13.14
C GLU A 226 20.56 -14.82 13.42
N PHE A 227 20.00 -14.15 12.41
CA PHE A 227 18.74 -13.45 12.53
C PHE A 227 17.58 -14.44 12.73
N LEU A 228 17.50 -15.45 11.89
CA LEU A 228 16.43 -16.48 11.96
C LEU A 228 16.46 -17.24 13.28
N SER A 229 17.62 -17.62 13.80
CA SER A 229 17.73 -18.32 15.08
C SER A 229 17.24 -17.53 16.28
N LYS A 230 17.01 -16.22 16.15
CA LYS A 230 16.48 -15.36 17.22
C LYS A 230 14.98 -15.07 17.09
N VAL A 231 14.40 -15.29 15.90
CA VAL A 231 13.01 -14.88 15.62
C VAL A 231 12.10 -16.06 15.28
N ILE A 232 12.67 -17.25 15.02
CA ILE A 232 12.02 -18.54 14.84
C ILE A 232 12.53 -19.51 15.89
#